data_c83ef0a477197dfbaf456f6a48c77693
#
_entry.id   c83ef0a477197dfbaf456f6a48c77693
#
_cell.length_a   1.000
_cell.length_b   1.000
_cell.length_c   1.000
_cell.angle_alpha   90.00
_cell.angle_beta   90.00
_cell.angle_gamma   90.00
#
_symmetry.space_group_name_H-M   'P 1'
#
loop_
_entity.id
_entity.type
_entity.pdbx_description
1 polymer ?
#
loop_
_entity_poly.entity_id
_entity_poly.type
_entity_poly.pdbx_seq_one_letter_code
_entity_poly.pdbx_strand_id
1 'polypeptide(L)'
;MYRFGTRVYTISNFTLLFNDPKQFIDHYYHFAAELFLGAWRMYAGWLDPNITPRGYTVLPDPSRVIFAHCTTNEWRDYIDYNQYFLHASFPGLGLETQGDWLGRIRMSEGDYGEEDDMGSAKVWRFDRVLLVDRSASFRGEICGSHTQRTAAEAYNSNKHIASRYWWETIRRRVLAFARVPQSIMDYSIPLELQEEYKVQPGPPPVVITYLSRQGWRRRLTEESHQALLAAVQDLCDSKGWEFYLFYPERYSRDDQLAIAARSTVRTCFSRIADLPVT
;
A
#
# COMPACT_ATOMS: atom_id res chain seq x y z
N MET A 1 -10.63 -31.56 16.19
CA MET A 1 -11.40 -32.79 15.96
C MET A 1 -12.72 -32.40 15.33
N TYR A 2 -12.92 -32.69 14.03
CA TYR A 2 -14.17 -32.33 13.34
C TYR A 2 -15.28 -33.29 13.85
N ARG A 3 -16.43 -32.70 14.21
CA ARG A 3 -17.61 -33.51 14.59
C ARG A 3 -18.13 -34.24 13.32
N PHE A 4 -18.68 -35.41 13.49
CA PHE A 4 -19.34 -36.17 12.42
C PHE A 4 -20.44 -35.28 11.82
N GLY A 5 -20.43 -35.06 10.50
CA GLY A 5 -21.40 -34.21 9.81
C GLY A 5 -20.95 -32.79 9.49
N THR A 6 -19.76 -32.33 9.95
CA THR A 6 -19.26 -31.00 9.62
C THR A 6 -18.91 -30.88 8.13
N ARG A 7 -19.51 -29.92 7.43
CA ARG A 7 -19.20 -29.61 6.04
C ARG A 7 -18.06 -28.59 5.96
N VAL A 8 -16.96 -28.96 5.30
CA VAL A 8 -15.82 -28.07 5.11
C VAL A 8 -15.90 -27.39 3.75
N TYR A 9 -15.93 -26.06 3.75
CA TYR A 9 -15.87 -25.22 2.55
C TYR A 9 -14.47 -24.62 2.43
N THR A 10 -13.82 -24.86 1.31
CA THR A 10 -12.49 -24.32 1.07
C THR A 10 -12.62 -22.95 0.40
N ILE A 11 -11.96 -21.95 1.00
CA ILE A 11 -11.72 -20.65 0.40
C ILE A 11 -10.39 -20.73 -0.32
N SER A 12 -10.48 -20.89 -1.64
CA SER A 12 -9.33 -21.14 -2.49
C SER A 12 -8.48 -19.89 -2.70
N ASN A 13 -7.25 -20.13 -3.10
CA ASN A 13 -6.25 -19.11 -3.42
C ASN A 13 -5.75 -18.33 -2.19
N PHE A 14 -5.10 -17.19 -2.45
CA PHE A 14 -4.48 -16.37 -1.43
C PHE A 14 -5.41 -15.25 -0.95
N THR A 15 -5.57 -15.14 0.35
CA THR A 15 -6.39 -14.12 1.02
C THR A 15 -5.52 -13.21 1.88
N LEU A 16 -5.70 -11.90 1.76
CA LEU A 16 -5.22 -10.91 2.71
C LEU A 16 -6.34 -10.59 3.71
N LEU A 17 -6.08 -10.79 5.00
CA LEU A 17 -7.04 -10.52 6.07
C LEU A 17 -6.51 -9.36 6.93
N PHE A 18 -7.16 -8.20 6.86
CA PHE A 18 -6.84 -7.04 7.66
C PHE A 18 -7.67 -7.04 8.94
N ASN A 19 -6.98 -7.18 10.08
CA ASN A 19 -7.57 -7.25 11.42
C ASN A 19 -7.51 -5.91 12.16
N ASP A 20 -7.25 -4.84 11.47
CA ASP A 20 -7.17 -3.51 12.05
C ASP A 20 -8.54 -2.85 12.11
N PRO A 21 -8.80 -2.00 13.13
CA PRO A 21 -10.04 -1.24 13.22
C PRO A 21 -10.13 -0.21 12.09
N LYS A 22 -11.37 0.16 11.75
CA LYS A 22 -11.68 0.96 10.55
C LYS A 22 -10.89 2.26 10.44
N GLN A 23 -10.59 2.95 11.55
CA GLN A 23 -9.86 4.23 11.54
C GLN A 23 -8.44 4.14 10.97
N PHE A 24 -7.87 2.96 10.82
CA PHE A 24 -6.60 2.73 10.13
C PHE A 24 -6.83 2.24 8.71
N ILE A 25 -7.97 1.65 8.43
CA ILE A 25 -8.35 1.19 7.11
C ILE A 25 -8.90 2.34 6.27
N ASP A 26 -9.78 3.19 6.81
CA ASP A 26 -10.43 4.30 6.11
C ASP A 26 -9.51 5.52 5.86
N HIS A 27 -8.22 5.38 6.17
CA HIS A 27 -7.22 6.40 5.92
C HIS A 27 -6.13 5.86 4.99
N TYR A 28 -6.06 6.38 3.76
CA TYR A 28 -5.18 5.88 2.70
C TYR A 28 -3.72 5.68 3.15
N TYR A 29 -3.15 6.64 3.88
CA TYR A 29 -1.76 6.53 4.35
C TYR A 29 -1.58 5.32 5.26
N HIS A 30 -2.45 5.14 6.26
CA HIS A 30 -2.36 4.00 7.18
C HIS A 30 -2.59 2.68 6.47
N PHE A 31 -3.59 2.64 5.60
CA PHE A 31 -3.88 1.43 4.83
C PHE A 31 -2.73 1.08 3.86
N ALA A 32 -2.39 1.98 2.93
CA ALA A 32 -1.46 1.65 1.85
C ALA A 32 0.00 1.65 2.31
N ALA A 33 0.43 2.65 3.09
CA ALA A 33 1.84 2.86 3.42
C ALA A 33 2.30 2.15 4.70
N GLU A 34 1.37 1.68 5.53
CA GLU A 34 1.71 0.93 6.74
C GLU A 34 1.25 -0.53 6.62
N LEU A 35 -0.06 -0.76 6.51
CA LEU A 35 -0.62 -2.11 6.56
C LEU A 35 -0.32 -2.90 5.29
N PHE A 36 -0.73 -2.38 4.13
CA PHE A 36 -0.54 -3.09 2.87
C PHE A 36 0.95 -3.20 2.50
N LEU A 37 1.72 -2.13 2.66
CA LEU A 37 3.16 -2.13 2.38
C LEU A 37 3.87 -3.21 3.19
N GLY A 38 3.58 -3.31 4.49
CA GLY A 38 4.13 -4.33 5.38
C GLY A 38 3.71 -5.74 4.97
N ALA A 39 2.41 -5.94 4.71
CA ALA A 39 1.87 -7.22 4.28
C ALA A 39 2.49 -7.69 2.96
N TRP A 40 2.58 -6.81 1.97
CA TRP A 40 3.19 -7.13 0.68
C TRP A 40 4.69 -7.40 0.82
N ARG A 41 5.40 -6.64 1.66
CA ARG A 41 6.81 -6.89 1.95
C ARG A 41 7.04 -8.28 2.54
N MET A 42 6.21 -8.70 3.49
CA MET A 42 6.27 -10.04 4.07
C MET A 42 6.00 -11.11 3.01
N TYR A 43 4.91 -10.96 2.27
CA TYR A 43 4.50 -11.92 1.25
C TYR A 43 5.55 -12.06 0.15
N ALA A 44 5.93 -10.94 -0.47
CA ALA A 44 6.89 -10.91 -1.55
C ALA A 44 8.31 -11.30 -1.09
N GLY A 45 8.73 -10.77 0.05
CA GLY A 45 10.09 -10.96 0.55
C GLY A 45 10.39 -12.40 0.96
N TRP A 46 9.41 -13.10 1.52
CA TRP A 46 9.60 -14.49 1.97
C TRP A 46 9.41 -15.50 0.87
N LEU A 47 8.55 -15.24 -0.09
CA LEU A 47 8.11 -16.25 -1.06
C LEU A 47 8.70 -16.05 -2.46
N ASP A 48 9.19 -14.85 -2.79
CA ASP A 48 9.87 -14.61 -4.07
C ASP A 48 11.05 -13.63 -3.95
N PRO A 49 12.25 -14.13 -3.62
CA PRO A 49 13.45 -13.31 -3.55
C PRO A 49 13.95 -12.83 -4.94
N ASN A 50 13.34 -13.30 -6.03
CA ASN A 50 13.79 -13.07 -7.40
C ASN A 50 12.90 -12.11 -8.20
N ILE A 51 12.05 -11.32 -7.53
CA ILE A 51 11.26 -10.29 -8.21
C ILE A 51 12.19 -9.38 -9.03
N THR A 52 11.87 -9.21 -10.30
CA THR A 52 12.73 -8.50 -11.26
C THR A 52 12.57 -6.98 -11.18
N PRO A 53 13.48 -6.21 -11.79
CA PRO A 53 13.35 -4.75 -11.95
C PRO A 53 12.06 -4.30 -12.66
N ARG A 54 11.44 -5.17 -13.45
CA ARG A 54 10.12 -4.92 -14.06
C ARG A 54 8.95 -5.47 -13.26
N GLY A 55 9.19 -5.93 -12.03
CA GLY A 55 8.14 -6.40 -11.14
C GLY A 55 7.55 -7.77 -11.51
N TYR A 56 8.24 -8.55 -12.35
CA TYR A 56 7.82 -9.94 -12.59
C TYR A 56 8.04 -10.76 -11.34
N THR A 57 7.03 -11.54 -11.00
CA THR A 57 7.00 -12.41 -9.83
C THR A 57 6.30 -13.71 -10.17
N VAL A 58 6.72 -14.80 -9.52
CA VAL A 58 6.05 -16.09 -9.58
C VAL A 58 4.92 -16.23 -8.55
N LEU A 59 4.75 -15.21 -7.70
CA LEU A 59 3.72 -15.23 -6.67
C LEU A 59 2.33 -15.09 -7.29
N PRO A 60 1.37 -15.91 -6.85
CA PRO A 60 -0.02 -15.70 -7.22
C PRO A 60 -0.54 -14.38 -6.59
N ASP A 61 -1.36 -13.68 -7.35
CA ASP A 61 -2.05 -12.50 -6.82
C ASP A 61 -3.03 -12.92 -5.70
N PRO A 62 -3.25 -12.06 -4.71
CA PRO A 62 -4.35 -12.28 -3.79
C PRO A 62 -5.67 -12.23 -4.56
N SER A 63 -6.49 -13.24 -4.35
CA SER A 63 -7.83 -13.31 -4.96
C SER A 63 -8.89 -12.62 -4.10
N ARG A 64 -8.55 -12.34 -2.85
CA ARG A 64 -9.48 -11.78 -1.85
C ARG A 64 -8.76 -10.93 -0.83
N VAL A 65 -9.44 -9.85 -0.45
CA VAL A 65 -9.16 -9.06 0.76
C VAL A 65 -10.36 -9.14 1.68
N ILE A 66 -10.12 -9.32 2.96
CA ILE A 66 -11.13 -9.28 4.02
C ILE A 66 -10.79 -8.16 4.99
N PHE A 67 -11.74 -7.26 5.22
CA PHE A 67 -11.66 -6.23 6.24
C PHE A 67 -12.50 -6.65 7.46
N ALA A 68 -11.83 -7.24 8.45
CA ALA A 68 -12.51 -7.91 9.57
C ALA A 68 -13.35 -6.97 10.46
N HIS A 69 -13.02 -5.69 10.50
CA HIS A 69 -13.67 -4.68 11.34
C HIS A 69 -14.36 -3.55 10.55
N CYS A 70 -14.62 -3.76 9.26
CA CYS A 70 -15.42 -2.86 8.44
C CYS A 70 -16.72 -3.56 8.06
N THR A 71 -17.86 -2.95 8.33
CA THR A 71 -19.18 -3.59 8.13
C THR A 71 -19.62 -3.57 6.66
N THR A 72 -19.33 -2.48 5.95
CA THR A 72 -19.69 -2.29 4.54
C THR A 72 -18.58 -1.55 3.79
N ASN A 73 -18.83 -0.30 3.41
CA ASN A 73 -17.88 0.55 2.68
C ASN A 73 -16.89 1.30 3.57
N GLU A 74 -16.82 1.01 4.85
CA GLU A 74 -15.98 1.70 5.83
C GLU A 74 -14.47 1.51 5.60
N TRP A 75 -14.09 0.60 4.72
CA TRP A 75 -12.70 0.42 4.29
C TRP A 75 -12.23 1.48 3.28
N ARG A 76 -13.17 2.26 2.71
CA ARG A 76 -12.85 3.34 1.76
C ARG A 76 -12.45 4.59 2.51
N ASP A 77 -11.38 5.20 2.06
CA ASP A 77 -11.00 6.54 2.51
C ASP A 77 -11.83 7.62 1.82
N TYR A 78 -11.83 8.82 2.39
CA TYR A 78 -12.67 9.95 1.94
C TYR A 78 -12.52 10.29 0.45
N ILE A 79 -11.31 10.13 -0.11
CA ILE A 79 -11.01 10.42 -1.52
C ILE A 79 -10.95 9.18 -2.40
N ASP A 80 -11.30 8.02 -1.86
CA ASP A 80 -11.40 6.74 -2.55
C ASP A 80 -10.08 6.22 -3.15
N TYR A 81 -8.94 6.59 -2.54
CA TYR A 81 -7.64 6.08 -2.95
C TYR A 81 -7.44 4.61 -2.58
N ASN A 82 -8.03 4.13 -1.49
CA ASN A 82 -7.94 2.71 -1.12
C ASN A 82 -8.53 1.81 -2.21
N GLN A 83 -9.71 2.17 -2.73
CA GLN A 83 -10.34 1.43 -3.82
C GLN A 83 -9.50 1.52 -5.09
N TYR A 84 -9.07 2.72 -5.46
CA TYR A 84 -8.21 2.94 -6.63
C TYR A 84 -6.94 2.08 -6.54
N PHE A 85 -6.26 2.11 -5.40
CA PHE A 85 -5.02 1.38 -5.17
C PHE A 85 -5.20 -0.14 -5.26
N LEU A 86 -6.22 -0.69 -4.59
CA LEU A 86 -6.49 -2.13 -4.62
C LEU A 86 -6.86 -2.60 -6.02
N HIS A 87 -7.72 -1.84 -6.72
CA HIS A 87 -8.14 -2.18 -8.07
C HIS A 87 -6.99 -2.09 -9.08
N ALA A 88 -6.14 -1.07 -8.96
CA ALA A 88 -4.95 -0.93 -9.79
C ALA A 88 -3.92 -2.04 -9.53
N SER A 89 -3.75 -2.44 -8.27
CA SER A 89 -2.80 -3.49 -7.89
C SER A 89 -3.27 -4.88 -8.30
N PHE A 90 -4.58 -5.16 -8.16
CA PHE A 90 -5.17 -6.48 -8.38
C PHE A 90 -6.59 -6.36 -8.98
N PRO A 91 -6.73 -6.25 -10.30
CA PRO A 91 -8.03 -5.99 -10.94
C PRO A 91 -9.11 -7.05 -10.68
N GLY A 92 -8.72 -8.29 -10.39
CA GLY A 92 -9.62 -9.41 -10.10
C GLY A 92 -9.89 -9.65 -8.62
N LEU A 93 -9.52 -8.71 -7.74
CA LEU A 93 -9.58 -8.87 -6.29
C LEU A 93 -11.02 -8.83 -5.77
N GLY A 94 -11.45 -9.89 -5.08
CA GLY A 94 -12.68 -9.89 -4.29
C GLY A 94 -12.50 -9.10 -2.99
N LEU A 95 -13.45 -8.23 -2.68
CA LEU A 95 -13.46 -7.44 -1.45
C LEU A 95 -14.59 -7.95 -0.56
N GLU A 96 -14.25 -8.33 0.66
CA GLU A 96 -15.19 -8.82 1.67
C GLU A 96 -15.01 -8.04 2.96
N THR A 97 -16.10 -7.87 3.69
CA THR A 97 -16.17 -7.10 4.92
C THR A 97 -16.69 -7.97 6.06
N GLN A 98 -16.70 -7.42 7.27
CA GLN A 98 -17.32 -8.07 8.41
C GLN A 98 -18.79 -8.48 8.12
N GLY A 99 -19.54 -7.63 7.38
CA GLY A 99 -20.92 -7.92 7.01
C GLY A 99 -21.08 -9.21 6.20
N ASP A 100 -20.18 -9.45 5.25
CA ASP A 100 -20.17 -10.67 4.43
C ASP A 100 -19.86 -11.91 5.28
N TRP A 101 -19.01 -11.75 6.30
CA TRP A 101 -18.59 -12.86 7.15
C TRP A 101 -19.58 -13.17 8.29
N LEU A 102 -20.37 -12.20 8.75
CA LEU A 102 -21.43 -12.47 9.76
C LEU A 102 -22.40 -13.54 9.27
N GLY A 103 -22.79 -13.52 8.00
CA GLY A 103 -23.61 -14.56 7.41
C GLY A 103 -22.94 -15.95 7.45
N ARG A 104 -21.65 -16.01 7.12
CA ARG A 104 -20.87 -17.26 7.17
C ARG A 104 -20.67 -17.77 8.59
N ILE A 105 -20.47 -16.87 9.56
CA ILE A 105 -20.35 -17.24 10.99
C ILE A 105 -21.64 -17.89 11.47
N ARG A 106 -22.80 -17.30 11.18
CA ARG A 106 -24.11 -17.88 11.51
C ARG A 106 -24.30 -19.28 10.91
N MET A 107 -23.88 -19.47 9.67
CA MET A 107 -23.88 -20.79 9.04
C MET A 107 -22.92 -21.78 9.71
N SER A 108 -21.85 -21.29 10.38
CA SER A 108 -20.90 -22.15 11.10
C SER A 108 -21.40 -22.57 12.46
N GLU A 109 -22.27 -21.77 13.08
CA GLU A 109 -22.86 -22.06 14.38
C GLU A 109 -23.90 -23.17 14.32
N GLY A 110 -24.46 -23.44 13.14
CA GLY A 110 -25.58 -24.36 12.93
C GLY A 110 -26.90 -23.75 13.39
N ASP A 111 -28.00 -24.27 12.86
CA ASP A 111 -29.31 -23.88 13.36
C ASP A 111 -29.63 -24.78 14.57
N TYR A 112 -29.34 -24.27 15.77
CA TYR A 112 -29.55 -25.02 17.02
C TYR A 112 -31.03 -25.16 17.43
N GLY A 113 -31.95 -24.86 16.47
CA GLY A 113 -33.39 -24.82 16.72
C GLY A 113 -34.13 -26.17 16.66
N GLU A 114 -33.54 -27.20 16.05
CA GLU A 114 -34.14 -28.53 15.95
C GLU A 114 -33.15 -29.59 16.42
N GLU A 115 -33.53 -30.41 17.37
CA GLU A 115 -32.72 -31.47 17.99
C GLU A 115 -32.17 -32.51 16.97
N ASP A 116 -32.70 -32.55 15.77
CA ASP A 116 -32.36 -33.54 14.76
C ASP A 116 -31.32 -33.08 13.72
N ASP A 117 -30.90 -31.80 13.65
CA ASP A 117 -29.93 -31.32 12.64
C ASP A 117 -28.50 -31.07 13.20
N MET A 118 -28.00 -32.05 13.95
CA MET A 118 -26.60 -32.06 14.44
C MET A 118 -25.53 -32.11 13.30
N GLY A 119 -25.93 -32.05 12.03
CA GLY A 119 -25.06 -32.26 10.89
C GLY A 119 -24.75 -31.03 10.03
N SER A 120 -25.26 -29.84 10.34
CA SER A 120 -25.21 -28.68 9.41
C SER A 120 -24.09 -27.67 9.68
N ALA A 121 -23.29 -27.84 10.74
CA ALA A 121 -22.17 -26.95 11.02
C ALA A 121 -21.19 -26.86 9.85
N LYS A 122 -20.94 -25.63 9.38
CA LYS A 122 -20.03 -25.34 8.27
C LYS A 122 -18.70 -24.84 8.82
N VAL A 123 -17.60 -25.32 8.23
CA VAL A 123 -16.23 -24.85 8.53
C VAL A 123 -15.65 -24.22 7.29
N TRP A 124 -15.08 -23.06 7.44
CA TRP A 124 -14.42 -22.31 6.37
C TRP A 124 -12.91 -22.51 6.50
N ARG A 125 -12.32 -23.17 5.51
CA ARG A 125 -10.89 -23.45 5.46
C ARG A 125 -10.25 -22.60 4.37
N PHE A 126 -9.31 -21.74 4.75
CA PHE A 126 -8.49 -21.01 3.79
C PHE A 126 -7.34 -21.88 3.28
N ASP A 127 -7.09 -21.86 1.98
CA ASP A 127 -5.90 -22.49 1.40
C ASP A 127 -4.65 -21.74 1.84
N ARG A 128 -4.69 -20.40 1.76
CA ARG A 128 -3.62 -19.52 2.19
C ARG A 128 -4.19 -18.20 2.67
N VAL A 129 -3.78 -17.77 3.84
CA VAL A 129 -4.18 -16.47 4.41
C VAL A 129 -2.97 -15.79 5.03
N LEU A 130 -2.82 -14.49 4.76
CA LEU A 130 -1.93 -13.61 5.49
C LEU A 130 -2.76 -12.71 6.39
N LEU A 131 -2.62 -12.90 7.70
CA LEU A 131 -3.21 -12.03 8.70
C LEU A 131 -2.34 -10.78 8.84
N VAL A 132 -2.94 -9.63 8.58
CA VAL A 132 -2.33 -8.33 8.77
C VAL A 132 -2.91 -7.71 10.04
N ASP A 133 -2.07 -7.50 11.02
CA ASP A 133 -2.46 -6.96 12.33
C ASP A 133 -1.40 -5.99 12.83
N ARG A 134 -1.76 -4.73 12.88
CA ARG A 134 -0.88 -3.66 13.31
C ARG A 134 -0.51 -3.77 14.79
N SER A 135 -1.46 -4.17 15.64
CA SER A 135 -1.20 -4.35 17.07
C SER A 135 -0.18 -5.44 17.33
N ALA A 136 -0.23 -6.54 16.58
CA ALA A 136 0.78 -7.59 16.65
C ALA A 136 2.15 -7.08 16.22
N SER A 137 2.22 -6.25 15.17
CA SER A 137 3.47 -5.63 14.69
C SER A 137 4.08 -4.69 15.73
N PHE A 138 3.27 -4.03 16.54
CA PHE A 138 3.71 -3.16 17.64
C PHE A 138 3.92 -3.89 18.97
N ARG A 139 3.66 -5.19 19.03
CA ARG A 139 3.75 -5.99 20.26
C ARG A 139 2.91 -5.41 21.40
N GLY A 140 1.73 -4.88 21.08
CA GLY A 140 0.82 -4.28 22.04
C GLY A 140 1.12 -2.83 22.44
N GLU A 141 2.15 -2.20 21.88
CA GLU A 141 2.41 -0.78 22.13
C GLU A 141 1.34 0.11 21.49
N ILE A 142 1.00 1.21 22.17
CA ILE A 142 0.00 2.16 21.67
C ILE A 142 0.56 2.89 20.43
N CYS A 143 -0.32 3.12 19.48
CA CYS A 143 -0.05 3.88 18.27
C CYS A 143 0.50 5.31 18.59
N GLY A 144 1.48 5.74 17.85
CA GLY A 144 2.09 7.06 18.02
C GLY A 144 3.24 7.24 17.03
N SER A 145 4.43 7.55 17.52
CA SER A 145 5.66 7.64 16.71
C SER A 145 6.04 6.33 15.99
N HIS A 146 5.38 5.24 16.35
CA HIS A 146 5.60 3.90 15.80
C HIS A 146 4.64 3.53 14.65
N THR A 147 3.86 4.47 14.13
CA THR A 147 2.84 4.18 13.09
C THR A 147 3.40 3.54 11.82
N GLN A 148 4.66 3.77 11.49
CA GLN A 148 5.34 3.20 10.32
C GLN A 148 6.04 1.87 10.60
N ARG A 149 5.93 1.35 11.80
CA ARG A 149 6.70 0.20 12.25
C ARG A 149 6.34 -1.09 11.52
N THR A 150 5.08 -1.25 11.12
CA THR A 150 4.62 -2.43 10.36
C THR A 150 5.47 -2.64 9.10
N ALA A 151 5.66 -1.60 8.29
CA ALA A 151 6.48 -1.68 7.09
C ALA A 151 7.98 -1.81 7.44
N ALA A 152 8.45 -1.10 8.47
CA ALA A 152 9.84 -1.16 8.90
C ALA A 152 10.24 -2.54 9.44
N GLU A 153 9.39 -3.16 10.26
CA GLU A 153 9.63 -4.52 10.76
C GLU A 153 9.65 -5.54 9.63
N ALA A 154 8.68 -5.47 8.73
CA ALA A 154 8.63 -6.33 7.56
C ALA A 154 9.87 -6.15 6.66
N TYR A 155 10.32 -4.90 6.47
CA TYR A 155 11.55 -4.61 5.73
C TYR A 155 12.77 -5.20 6.43
N ASN A 156 12.94 -4.96 7.72
CA ASN A 156 14.09 -5.41 8.50
C ASN A 156 14.19 -6.94 8.54
N SER A 157 13.05 -7.62 8.70
CA SER A 157 13.00 -9.09 8.73
C SER A 157 13.48 -9.72 7.41
N ASN A 158 13.20 -9.08 6.29
CA ASN A 158 13.40 -9.64 4.95
C ASN A 158 14.56 -9.01 4.16
N LYS A 159 15.29 -8.04 4.74
CA LYS A 159 16.27 -7.25 3.97
C LYS A 159 17.36 -8.05 3.28
N HIS A 160 17.70 -9.23 3.81
CA HIS A 160 18.78 -10.09 3.29
C HIS A 160 18.31 -11.16 2.31
N ILE A 161 17.00 -11.47 2.28
CA ILE A 161 16.44 -12.54 1.46
C ILE A 161 15.47 -12.04 0.40
N ALA A 162 14.89 -10.86 0.59
CA ALA A 162 13.95 -10.29 -0.35
C ALA A 162 14.66 -9.60 -1.53
N SER A 163 14.05 -9.68 -2.71
CA SER A 163 14.48 -8.87 -3.85
C SER A 163 14.47 -7.38 -3.48
N ARG A 164 15.48 -6.64 -3.94
CA ARG A 164 15.47 -5.17 -3.86
C ARG A 164 14.31 -4.55 -4.64
N TYR A 165 13.70 -5.31 -5.56
CA TYR A 165 12.58 -4.91 -6.41
C TYR A 165 11.23 -5.39 -5.90
N TRP A 166 11.14 -5.81 -4.64
CA TRP A 166 9.94 -6.38 -4.04
C TRP A 166 8.67 -5.54 -4.22
N TRP A 167 8.82 -4.23 -4.34
CA TRP A 167 7.70 -3.28 -4.53
C TRP A 167 7.37 -3.02 -6.00
N GLU A 168 8.25 -3.36 -6.94
CA GLU A 168 8.07 -3.04 -8.36
C GLU A 168 6.82 -3.68 -8.97
N THR A 169 6.40 -4.85 -8.52
CA THR A 169 5.15 -5.48 -8.96
C THR A 169 3.95 -4.56 -8.71
N ILE A 170 3.83 -4.02 -7.51
CA ILE A 170 2.73 -3.12 -7.13
C ILE A 170 2.90 -1.76 -7.79
N ARG A 171 4.11 -1.18 -7.69
CA ARG A 171 4.40 0.13 -8.29
C ARG A 171 4.03 0.18 -9.77
N ARG A 172 4.49 -0.78 -10.54
CA ARG A 172 4.26 -0.80 -11.99
C ARG A 172 2.79 -1.01 -12.35
N ARG A 173 2.07 -1.83 -11.62
CA ARG A 173 0.63 -2.02 -11.84
C ARG A 173 -0.15 -0.73 -11.58
N VAL A 174 0.13 -0.06 -10.47
CA VAL A 174 -0.52 1.21 -10.13
C VAL A 174 -0.20 2.29 -11.15
N LEU A 175 1.05 2.39 -11.59
CA LEU A 175 1.46 3.37 -12.61
C LEU A 175 0.88 3.04 -14.00
N ALA A 176 0.82 1.76 -14.38
CA ALA A 176 0.20 1.35 -15.64
C ALA A 176 -1.31 1.63 -15.63
N PHE A 177 -1.99 1.41 -14.51
CA PHE A 177 -3.39 1.77 -14.33
C PHE A 177 -3.62 3.28 -14.48
N ALA A 178 -2.70 4.10 -13.96
CA ALA A 178 -2.68 5.55 -14.15
C ALA A 178 -2.17 5.98 -15.54
N ARG A 179 -1.96 5.04 -16.48
CA ARG A 179 -1.50 5.28 -17.85
C ARG A 179 -0.13 5.98 -17.96
N VAL A 180 0.71 5.79 -16.96
CA VAL A 180 2.09 6.30 -16.99
C VAL A 180 2.87 5.55 -18.07
N PRO A 181 3.59 6.27 -18.98
CA PRO A 181 4.38 5.63 -20.03
C PRO A 181 5.43 4.67 -19.48
N GLN A 182 5.65 3.56 -20.19
CA GLN A 182 6.65 2.55 -19.84
C GLN A 182 8.04 3.15 -19.66
N SER A 183 8.41 4.11 -20.50
CA SER A 183 9.72 4.82 -20.42
C SER A 183 9.94 5.52 -19.08
N ILE A 184 8.87 6.08 -18.48
CA ILE A 184 8.94 6.70 -17.15
C ILE A 184 8.94 5.63 -16.06
N MET A 185 8.16 4.56 -16.22
CA MET A 185 8.21 3.45 -15.28
C MET A 185 9.58 2.80 -15.21
N ASP A 186 10.29 2.76 -16.31
CA ASP A 186 11.63 2.16 -16.43
C ASP A 186 12.75 3.02 -15.83
N TYR A 187 12.48 4.25 -15.35
CA TYR A 187 13.45 5.05 -14.58
C TYR A 187 13.95 4.36 -13.31
N SER A 188 13.20 3.38 -12.79
CA SER A 188 13.64 2.55 -11.66
C SER A 188 14.63 1.45 -12.03
N ILE A 189 14.87 1.20 -13.33
CA ILE A 189 15.83 0.19 -13.79
C ILE A 189 17.24 0.75 -13.63
N PRO A 190 18.10 0.07 -12.86
CA PRO A 190 19.49 0.49 -12.67
C PRO A 190 20.27 0.59 -13.97
N LEU A 191 21.23 1.50 -14.03
CA LEU A 191 22.05 1.75 -15.21
C LEU A 191 22.73 0.48 -15.74
N GLU A 192 23.22 -0.36 -14.82
CA GLU A 192 23.88 -1.62 -15.13
C GLU A 192 22.98 -2.67 -15.79
N LEU A 193 21.66 -2.50 -15.71
CA LEU A 193 20.66 -3.43 -16.26
C LEU A 193 19.93 -2.85 -17.49
N GLN A 194 20.20 -1.60 -17.88
CA GLN A 194 19.46 -0.94 -18.95
C GLN A 194 19.60 -1.64 -20.30
N GLU A 195 20.78 -2.15 -20.62
CA GLU A 195 21.02 -2.90 -21.86
C GLU A 195 20.21 -4.21 -21.88
N GLU A 196 20.26 -4.99 -20.79
CA GLU A 196 19.50 -6.24 -20.66
C GLU A 196 18.00 -6.02 -20.84
N TYR A 197 17.48 -4.94 -20.25
CA TYR A 197 16.05 -4.61 -20.29
C TYR A 197 15.67 -3.76 -21.52
N LYS A 198 16.63 -3.46 -22.41
CA LYS A 198 16.41 -2.63 -23.61
C LYS A 198 15.78 -1.28 -23.28
N VAL A 199 16.25 -0.66 -22.24
CA VAL A 199 15.85 0.68 -21.82
C VAL A 199 16.76 1.69 -22.48
N GLN A 200 16.24 2.90 -22.74
CA GLN A 200 17.07 3.98 -23.29
C GLN A 200 18.26 4.24 -22.36
N PRO A 201 19.50 4.20 -22.86
CA PRO A 201 20.68 4.33 -22.03
C PRO A 201 20.81 5.73 -21.42
N GLY A 202 21.29 5.76 -20.20
CA GLY A 202 21.59 6.98 -19.47
C GLY A 202 20.75 7.18 -18.21
N PRO A 203 21.18 8.07 -17.33
CA PRO A 203 20.41 8.39 -16.12
C PRO A 203 19.14 9.14 -16.50
N PRO A 204 18.03 8.89 -15.79
CA PRO A 204 16.82 9.69 -15.96
C PRO A 204 17.09 11.15 -15.57
N PRO A 205 16.33 12.11 -16.11
CA PRO A 205 16.43 13.49 -15.69
C PRO A 205 16.18 13.62 -14.18
N VAL A 206 16.94 14.47 -13.52
CA VAL A 206 16.73 14.74 -12.09
C VAL A 206 15.61 15.76 -11.97
N VAL A 207 14.50 15.33 -11.35
CA VAL A 207 13.31 16.14 -11.11
C VAL A 207 13.08 16.24 -9.61
N ILE A 208 13.13 17.45 -9.08
CA ILE A 208 12.77 17.74 -7.69
C ILE A 208 11.34 18.23 -7.67
N THR A 209 10.47 17.50 -6.98
CA THR A 209 9.06 17.87 -6.84
C THR A 209 8.77 18.30 -5.41
N TYR A 210 8.33 19.52 -5.23
CA TYR A 210 7.83 20.04 -3.97
C TYR A 210 6.31 19.96 -3.93
N LEU A 211 5.80 19.09 -3.04
CA LEU A 211 4.37 18.94 -2.78
C LEU A 211 3.93 20.05 -1.81
N SER A 212 3.26 21.06 -2.33
CA SER A 212 2.78 22.20 -1.54
C SER A 212 1.52 21.84 -0.76
N ARG A 213 1.54 22.14 0.53
CA ARG A 213 0.39 22.01 1.43
C ARG A 213 -0.09 23.36 1.95
N GLN A 214 0.20 24.46 1.23
CA GLN A 214 -0.11 25.81 1.70
C GLN A 214 -1.62 26.07 1.84
N GLY A 215 -2.46 25.37 1.12
CA GLY A 215 -3.91 25.40 1.27
C GLY A 215 -4.46 24.67 2.52
N TRP A 216 -3.62 23.98 3.32
CA TRP A 216 -4.04 23.13 4.43
C TRP A 216 -3.64 23.69 5.79
N ARG A 217 -4.22 23.14 6.87
CA ARG A 217 -3.94 23.54 8.24
C ARG A 217 -2.46 23.45 8.64
N ARG A 218 -1.76 22.41 8.16
CA ARG A 218 -0.30 22.23 8.39
C ARG A 218 0.45 22.82 7.21
N ARG A 219 0.96 24.03 7.35
CA ARG A 219 1.65 24.79 6.29
C ARG A 219 2.83 25.57 6.85
N LEU A 220 3.75 25.94 5.99
CA LEU A 220 4.82 26.88 6.30
C LEU A 220 4.25 28.32 6.44
N THR A 221 4.99 29.22 7.10
CA THR A 221 4.74 30.64 6.94
C THR A 221 4.99 31.05 5.49
N GLU A 222 4.34 32.11 5.01
CA GLU A 222 4.53 32.55 3.63
C GLU A 222 6.01 32.87 3.34
N GLU A 223 6.68 33.57 4.25
CA GLU A 223 8.11 33.90 4.16
C GLU A 223 8.96 32.64 4.02
N SER A 224 8.77 31.65 4.89
CA SER A 224 9.52 30.38 4.84
C SER A 224 9.20 29.59 3.58
N HIS A 225 7.95 29.67 3.09
CA HIS A 225 7.56 29.00 1.84
C HIS A 225 8.27 29.62 0.65
N GLN A 226 8.27 30.95 0.52
CA GLN A 226 8.95 31.64 -0.58
C GLN A 226 10.47 31.46 -0.53
N ALA A 227 11.07 31.52 0.65
CA ALA A 227 12.50 31.26 0.82
C ALA A 227 12.87 29.83 0.39
N LEU A 228 12.04 28.83 0.72
CA LEU A 228 12.24 27.44 0.29
C LEU A 228 12.14 27.30 -1.24
N LEU A 229 11.11 27.92 -1.86
CA LEU A 229 10.94 27.87 -3.32
C LEU A 229 12.17 28.47 -4.03
N ALA A 230 12.62 29.63 -3.58
CA ALA A 230 13.81 30.29 -4.14
C ALA A 230 15.07 29.40 -4.00
N ALA A 231 15.31 28.87 -2.79
CA ALA A 231 16.49 28.03 -2.57
C ALA A 231 16.49 26.74 -3.40
N VAL A 232 15.32 26.10 -3.57
CA VAL A 232 15.23 24.88 -4.39
C VAL A 232 15.37 25.22 -5.88
N GLN A 233 14.79 26.33 -6.34
CA GLN A 233 14.94 26.79 -7.72
C GLN A 233 16.42 27.08 -8.04
N ASP A 234 17.10 27.89 -7.20
CA ASP A 234 18.52 28.20 -7.35
C ASP A 234 19.39 26.94 -7.39
N LEU A 235 19.10 25.97 -6.53
CA LEU A 235 19.79 24.67 -6.56
C LEU A 235 19.59 23.94 -7.89
N CYS A 236 18.35 23.87 -8.36
CA CYS A 236 18.01 23.20 -9.62
C CYS A 236 18.69 23.87 -10.80
N ASP A 237 18.65 25.21 -10.87
CA ASP A 237 19.29 25.99 -11.92
C ASP A 237 20.81 25.77 -11.93
N SER A 238 21.43 25.75 -10.75
CA SER A 238 22.89 25.53 -10.62
C SER A 238 23.34 24.14 -11.07
N LYS A 239 22.45 23.13 -11.03
CA LYS A 239 22.71 21.74 -11.36
C LYS A 239 22.15 21.29 -12.71
N GLY A 240 21.37 22.13 -13.38
CA GLY A 240 20.63 21.74 -14.57
C GLY A 240 19.53 20.71 -14.28
N TRP A 241 18.92 20.76 -13.11
CA TRP A 241 17.83 19.90 -12.69
C TRP A 241 16.47 20.57 -12.92
N GLU A 242 15.42 19.76 -13.06
CA GLU A 242 14.05 20.24 -13.19
C GLU A 242 13.44 20.46 -11.80
N PHE A 243 12.80 21.62 -11.57
CA PHE A 243 12.01 21.87 -10.38
C PHE A 243 10.52 21.88 -10.73
N TYR A 244 9.72 21.14 -9.97
CA TYR A 244 8.27 21.07 -10.14
C TYR A 244 7.53 21.39 -8.85
N LEU A 245 6.81 22.53 -8.85
CA LEU A 245 5.92 22.89 -7.74
C LEU A 245 4.54 22.25 -7.95
N PHE A 246 4.15 21.40 -7.01
CA PHE A 246 2.99 20.53 -7.14
C PHE A 246 1.91 20.86 -6.09
N TYR A 247 0.70 21.12 -6.53
CA TYR A 247 -0.50 21.33 -5.71
C TYR A 247 -1.46 20.16 -5.93
N PRO A 248 -1.51 19.15 -5.05
CA PRO A 248 -2.27 17.92 -5.28
C PRO A 248 -3.74 18.13 -5.62
N GLU A 249 -4.37 19.10 -5.00
CA GLU A 249 -5.79 19.43 -5.20
C GLU A 249 -6.16 19.91 -6.61
N ARG A 250 -5.17 20.22 -7.44
CA ARG A 250 -5.36 20.69 -8.82
C ARG A 250 -5.24 19.59 -9.87
N TYR A 251 -4.95 18.37 -9.44
CA TYR A 251 -4.63 17.26 -10.34
C TYR A 251 -5.50 16.03 -10.06
N SER A 252 -5.81 15.30 -11.11
CA SER A 252 -6.43 13.99 -10.98
C SER A 252 -5.49 13.00 -10.27
N ARG A 253 -6.03 11.89 -9.79
CA ARG A 253 -5.21 10.81 -9.18
C ARG A 253 -4.15 10.29 -10.14
N ASP A 254 -4.52 10.10 -11.41
CA ASP A 254 -3.61 9.62 -12.45
C ASP A 254 -2.46 10.61 -12.70
N ASP A 255 -2.77 11.91 -12.77
CA ASP A 255 -1.75 12.95 -12.94
C ASP A 255 -0.83 13.04 -11.73
N GLN A 256 -1.37 12.91 -10.51
CA GLN A 256 -0.57 12.87 -9.28
C GLN A 256 0.44 11.71 -9.31
N LEU A 257 0.00 10.53 -9.76
CA LEU A 257 0.87 9.36 -9.90
C LEU A 257 1.90 9.55 -11.02
N ALA A 258 1.53 10.15 -12.13
CA ALA A 258 2.44 10.44 -13.23
C ALA A 258 3.53 11.43 -12.82
N ILE A 259 3.17 12.51 -12.12
CA ILE A 259 4.13 13.47 -11.55
C ILE A 259 5.05 12.76 -10.55
N ALA A 260 4.47 11.97 -9.66
CA ALA A 260 5.25 11.20 -8.70
C ALA A 260 6.20 10.21 -9.35
N ALA A 261 5.83 9.57 -10.45
CA ALA A 261 6.68 8.61 -11.15
C ALA A 261 7.90 9.26 -11.81
N ARG A 262 7.78 10.52 -12.28
CA ARG A 262 8.89 11.29 -12.87
C ARG A 262 9.83 11.86 -11.81
N SER A 263 9.39 12.01 -10.58
CA SER A 263 10.14 12.72 -9.54
C SER A 263 11.31 11.88 -9.01
N THR A 264 12.51 12.42 -9.07
CA THR A 264 13.70 11.82 -8.43
C THR A 264 13.67 12.04 -6.92
N VAL A 265 13.33 13.26 -6.49
CA VAL A 265 13.16 13.64 -5.09
C VAL A 265 11.78 14.26 -4.90
N ARG A 266 11.07 13.80 -3.87
CA ARG A 266 9.81 14.38 -3.44
C ARG A 266 9.95 14.92 -2.04
N THR A 267 9.60 16.17 -1.85
CA THR A 267 9.62 16.82 -0.55
C THR A 267 8.24 17.40 -0.22
N CYS A 268 7.84 17.26 1.03
CA CYS A 268 6.62 17.84 1.58
C CYS A 268 6.96 18.36 2.97
N PHE A 269 6.80 19.65 3.18
CA PHE A 269 7.03 20.25 4.49
C PHE A 269 5.69 20.47 5.19
N SER A 270 5.60 19.96 6.42
CA SER A 270 4.54 20.32 7.35
C SER A 270 5.18 20.98 8.56
N ARG A 271 4.58 22.07 9.05
CA ARG A 271 5.04 22.71 10.28
C ARG A 271 5.07 21.67 11.40
N ILE A 272 6.26 21.42 11.95
CA ILE A 272 6.38 20.87 13.30
C ILE A 272 5.94 22.04 14.21
N ALA A 273 4.78 21.90 14.84
CA ALA A 273 4.29 22.90 15.77
C ALA A 273 5.26 22.98 16.94
N ASP A 274 5.71 24.20 17.21
CA ASP A 274 6.21 24.69 18.49
C ASP A 274 7.29 23.84 19.19
N LEU A 275 8.51 23.87 18.66
CA LEU A 275 9.67 23.81 19.52
C LEU A 275 10.00 25.28 19.88
N PRO A 276 10.04 25.65 21.16
CA PRO A 276 10.53 26.96 21.55
C PRO A 276 11.98 27.06 21.11
N VAL A 277 12.26 28.11 20.34
CA VAL A 277 13.64 28.52 20.06
C VAL A 277 14.19 29.04 21.40
N THR A 278 15.00 28.26 22.07
CA THR A 278 15.87 28.70 23.14
C THR A 278 17.26 28.94 22.59
#